data_579a140788a040fe6b7202006c100d33
#
_entry.id   579a140788a040fe6b7202006c100d33
#
_cell.length_a   1.000
_cell.length_b   1.000
_cell.length_c   1.000
_cell.angle_alpha   90.00
_cell.angle_beta   90.00
_cell.angle_gamma   90.00
#
_symmetry.space_group_name_H-M   'P 1'
#
loop_
_entity.id
_entity.type
_entity.pdbx_description
1 polymer ?
#
loop_
_entity_poly.entity_id
_entity_poly.type
_entity_poly.pdbx_seq_one_letter_code
_entity_poly.pdbx_strand_id
1 'polypeptide(L)'
;MDIRQLNYFVQVADLGNYSKAAQKLFVSQPALSKTIKNMEEEMGFPFFYIHHKRLHLTDAGRSFYDNAMHVLNDFDTLLAFDYKEHGTISGHLNIGLSAAAGPALFAHISPKFSAAYPLIDISLIEKDSGIIKEQVFNRNIDAAFVDMYYLTKEDMSLFDVYEVAESDLVAVMSMENPLSKKDQLSFNDLDGSEIIFFQSDGVSFGLLSDDIKSSKSKIKTVMSSSQWHLIFDLAEADYGITIAPYYIYDKLHSSRLVAVPFNEPSSKRTIALITRKDNNLPRALKVFLEFSSNKELYKDLIYHLKVSDKTDNI
;
A
#
# COMPACT_ATOMS: atom_id res chain seq x y z
N MET A 1 -29.65 4.12 17.49
CA MET A 1 -28.40 3.35 17.27
C MET A 1 -27.33 3.81 18.26
N ASP A 2 -26.50 2.88 18.82
CA ASP A 2 -25.45 3.16 19.80
C ASP A 2 -24.12 2.43 19.42
N ILE A 3 -23.00 2.76 20.08
CA ILE A 3 -21.67 2.20 19.83
C ILE A 3 -21.63 0.69 19.98
N ARG A 4 -22.35 0.12 20.95
CA ARG A 4 -22.44 -1.32 21.14
C ARG A 4 -23.13 -2.01 19.97
N GLN A 5 -24.16 -1.38 19.41
CA GLN A 5 -24.88 -1.88 18.24
C GLN A 5 -23.99 -1.82 16.99
N LEU A 6 -23.20 -0.76 16.80
CA LEU A 6 -22.21 -0.70 15.73
C LEU A 6 -21.18 -1.85 15.84
N ASN A 7 -20.65 -2.09 17.05
CA ASN A 7 -19.74 -3.21 17.28
C ASN A 7 -20.42 -4.56 16.98
N TYR A 8 -21.69 -4.76 17.33
CA TYR A 8 -22.45 -5.97 17.01
C TYR A 8 -22.54 -6.18 15.50
N PHE A 9 -22.87 -5.14 14.75
CA PHE A 9 -22.93 -5.17 13.31
C PHE A 9 -21.58 -5.55 12.68
N VAL A 10 -20.50 -4.88 13.08
CA VAL A 10 -19.13 -5.16 12.58
C VAL A 10 -18.74 -6.61 12.87
N GLN A 11 -18.96 -7.11 14.09
CA GLN A 11 -18.61 -8.50 14.41
C GLN A 11 -19.42 -9.53 13.62
N VAL A 12 -20.68 -9.23 13.27
CA VAL A 12 -21.48 -10.10 12.37
C VAL A 12 -20.93 -10.05 10.95
N ALA A 13 -20.52 -8.90 10.46
CA ALA A 13 -19.94 -8.71 9.14
C ALA A 13 -18.60 -9.47 9.00
N ASP A 14 -17.69 -9.30 9.95
CA ASP A 14 -16.37 -9.92 9.97
C ASP A 14 -16.44 -11.46 9.99
N LEU A 15 -17.33 -12.00 10.80
CA LEU A 15 -17.44 -13.45 10.98
C LEU A 15 -18.37 -14.12 9.97
N GLY A 16 -19.18 -13.34 9.23
CA GLY A 16 -20.16 -13.85 8.26
C GLY A 16 -21.17 -14.84 8.87
N ASN A 17 -21.37 -14.77 10.21
CA ASN A 17 -22.17 -15.76 10.93
C ASN A 17 -22.69 -15.23 12.27
N TYR A 18 -24.01 -15.13 12.40
CA TYR A 18 -24.65 -14.64 13.63
C TYR A 18 -24.34 -15.45 14.88
N SER A 19 -24.27 -16.77 14.78
CA SER A 19 -24.00 -17.65 15.94
C SER A 19 -22.59 -17.47 16.47
N LYS A 20 -21.59 -17.40 15.56
CA LYS A 20 -20.19 -17.15 15.93
C LYS A 20 -20.01 -15.75 16.51
N ALA A 21 -20.66 -14.75 15.92
CA ALA A 21 -20.62 -13.39 16.42
C ALA A 21 -21.27 -13.27 17.82
N ALA A 22 -22.42 -13.90 18.00
CA ALA A 22 -23.09 -13.91 19.31
C ALA A 22 -22.24 -14.58 20.40
N GLN A 23 -21.57 -15.68 20.09
CA GLN A 23 -20.63 -16.34 20.99
C GLN A 23 -19.46 -15.44 21.35
N LYS A 24 -18.85 -14.77 20.37
CA LYS A 24 -17.72 -13.83 20.60
C LYS A 24 -18.15 -12.61 21.44
N LEU A 25 -19.38 -12.15 21.24
CA LEU A 25 -19.95 -10.98 21.93
C LEU A 25 -20.61 -11.32 23.29
N PHE A 26 -20.61 -12.60 23.67
CA PHE A 26 -21.27 -13.10 24.90
C PHE A 26 -22.76 -12.74 25.00
N VAL A 27 -23.48 -12.80 23.86
CA VAL A 27 -24.91 -12.56 23.78
C VAL A 27 -25.65 -13.75 23.16
N SER A 28 -26.98 -13.81 23.29
CA SER A 28 -27.74 -14.84 22.58
C SER A 28 -27.91 -14.47 21.09
N GLN A 29 -27.85 -15.46 20.20
CA GLN A 29 -28.01 -15.26 18.75
C GLN A 29 -29.36 -14.58 18.42
N PRO A 30 -30.52 -14.94 19.04
CA PRO A 30 -31.78 -14.23 18.80
C PRO A 30 -31.73 -12.75 19.18
N ALA A 31 -31.05 -12.40 20.28
CA ALA A 31 -30.89 -11.01 20.68
C ALA A 31 -30.03 -10.22 19.69
N LEU A 32 -28.90 -10.80 19.27
CA LEU A 32 -28.04 -10.20 18.26
C LEU A 32 -28.76 -9.98 16.93
N SER A 33 -29.46 -11.03 16.43
CA SER A 33 -30.23 -10.93 15.18
C SER A 33 -31.33 -9.88 15.26
N LYS A 34 -32.05 -9.80 16.39
CA LYS A 34 -33.08 -8.77 16.62
C LYS A 34 -32.47 -7.37 16.62
N THR A 35 -31.29 -7.20 17.25
CA THR A 35 -30.60 -5.91 17.27
C THR A 35 -30.22 -5.45 15.87
N ILE A 36 -29.61 -6.34 15.06
CA ILE A 36 -29.24 -6.01 13.67
C ILE A 36 -30.49 -5.66 12.86
N LYS A 37 -31.56 -6.44 12.99
CA LYS A 37 -32.81 -6.17 12.27
C LYS A 37 -33.40 -4.80 12.65
N ASN A 38 -33.38 -4.44 13.92
CA ASN A 38 -33.84 -3.11 14.36
C ASN A 38 -32.96 -1.98 13.76
N MET A 39 -31.65 -2.21 13.63
CA MET A 39 -30.76 -1.25 12.98
C MET A 39 -31.07 -1.12 11.48
N GLU A 40 -31.34 -2.22 10.77
CA GLU A 40 -31.76 -2.21 9.37
C GLU A 40 -33.08 -1.45 9.19
N GLU A 41 -34.04 -1.65 10.09
CA GLU A 41 -35.31 -0.93 10.10
C GLU A 41 -35.12 0.58 10.37
N GLU A 42 -34.25 0.94 11.31
CA GLU A 42 -33.90 2.34 11.62
C GLU A 42 -33.22 3.04 10.43
N MET A 43 -32.32 2.33 9.72
CA MET A 43 -31.58 2.86 8.57
C MET A 43 -32.38 2.80 7.26
N GLY A 44 -33.43 2.00 7.19
CA GLY A 44 -34.30 1.86 6.02
C GLY A 44 -33.74 0.98 4.89
N PHE A 45 -32.67 0.23 5.14
CA PHE A 45 -32.10 -0.69 4.18
C PHE A 45 -31.47 -1.92 4.87
N PRO A 46 -31.44 -3.09 4.18
CA PRO A 46 -30.79 -4.29 4.69
C PRO A 46 -29.28 -4.17 4.65
N PHE A 47 -28.61 -4.58 5.73
CA PHE A 47 -27.16 -4.68 5.81
C PHE A 47 -26.65 -5.97 5.18
N PHE A 48 -27.43 -7.05 5.32
CA PHE A 48 -27.00 -8.40 4.95
C PHE A 48 -27.98 -9.08 3.99
N TYR A 49 -27.43 -9.99 3.17
CA TYR A 49 -28.20 -10.97 2.40
C TYR A 49 -27.56 -12.35 2.52
N ILE A 50 -28.35 -13.39 2.25
CA ILE A 50 -27.87 -14.77 2.29
C ILE A 50 -27.71 -15.28 0.87
N HIS A 51 -26.50 -15.73 0.53
CA HIS A 51 -26.21 -16.39 -0.72
C HIS A 51 -25.42 -17.69 -0.46
N HIS A 52 -25.85 -18.81 -1.05
CA HIS A 52 -25.28 -20.14 -0.80
C HIS A 52 -25.12 -20.49 0.68
N LYS A 53 -26.10 -20.18 1.51
CA LYS A 53 -26.12 -20.41 2.97
C LYS A 53 -25.03 -19.63 3.73
N ARG A 54 -24.44 -18.62 3.11
CA ARG A 54 -23.49 -17.71 3.73
C ARG A 54 -24.07 -16.31 3.83
N LEU A 55 -23.70 -15.62 4.88
CA LEU A 55 -24.07 -14.22 5.11
C LEU A 55 -23.10 -13.30 4.38
N HIS A 56 -23.62 -12.35 3.62
CA HIS A 56 -22.84 -11.36 2.87
C HIS A 56 -23.39 -9.96 3.12
N LEU A 57 -22.53 -8.96 3.06
CA LEU A 57 -22.97 -7.55 3.09
C LEU A 57 -23.61 -7.16 1.75
N THR A 58 -24.70 -6.39 1.81
CA THR A 58 -25.22 -5.64 0.66
C THR A 58 -24.25 -4.50 0.32
N ASP A 59 -24.42 -3.83 -0.82
CA ASP A 59 -23.61 -2.64 -1.14
C ASP A 59 -23.80 -1.52 -0.11
N ALA A 60 -25.06 -1.30 0.33
CA ALA A 60 -25.38 -0.38 1.41
C ALA A 60 -24.75 -0.83 2.75
N GLY A 61 -24.81 -2.15 3.03
CA GLY A 61 -24.19 -2.74 4.22
C GLY A 61 -22.67 -2.59 4.22
N ARG A 62 -22.01 -2.67 3.07
CA ARG A 62 -20.57 -2.44 2.94
C ARG A 62 -20.21 -0.98 3.24
N SER A 63 -20.91 -0.03 2.62
CA SER A 63 -20.72 1.40 2.90
C SER A 63 -21.00 1.72 4.37
N PHE A 64 -21.99 1.08 4.98
CA PHE A 64 -22.29 1.24 6.40
C PHE A 64 -21.19 0.63 7.28
N TYR A 65 -20.60 -0.52 6.88
CA TYR A 65 -19.48 -1.15 7.58
C TYR A 65 -18.27 -0.23 7.64
N ASP A 66 -17.89 0.36 6.51
CA ASP A 66 -16.75 1.28 6.46
C ASP A 66 -16.96 2.48 7.41
N ASN A 67 -18.15 3.08 7.40
CA ASN A 67 -18.47 4.19 8.31
C ASN A 67 -18.56 3.74 9.78
N ALA A 68 -19.08 2.55 10.06
CA ALA A 68 -19.17 2.01 11.42
C ALA A 68 -17.76 1.77 12.02
N MET A 69 -16.81 1.27 11.20
CA MET A 69 -15.42 1.12 11.61
C MET A 69 -14.77 2.45 11.99
N HIS A 70 -15.06 3.53 11.23
CA HIS A 70 -14.54 4.86 11.57
C HIS A 70 -15.06 5.34 12.92
N VAL A 71 -16.37 5.23 13.14
CA VAL A 71 -16.98 5.66 14.42
C VAL A 71 -16.42 4.87 15.60
N LEU A 72 -16.21 3.55 15.44
CA LEU A 72 -15.62 2.71 16.48
C LEU A 72 -14.17 3.10 16.76
N ASN A 73 -13.36 3.35 15.74
CA ASN A 73 -11.97 3.80 15.89
C ASN A 73 -11.89 5.18 16.57
N ASP A 74 -12.77 6.13 16.19
CA ASP A 74 -12.83 7.45 16.81
C ASP A 74 -13.26 7.34 18.28
N PHE A 75 -14.18 6.43 18.58
CA PHE A 75 -14.62 6.16 19.94
C PHE A 75 -13.50 5.54 20.81
N ASP A 76 -12.76 4.56 20.27
CA ASP A 76 -11.61 3.97 20.96
C ASP A 76 -10.51 5.02 21.19
N THR A 77 -10.29 5.90 20.22
CA THR A 77 -9.37 7.05 20.36
C THR A 77 -9.82 7.99 21.49
N LEU A 78 -11.13 8.24 21.60
CA LEU A 78 -11.70 9.04 22.70
C LEU A 78 -11.51 8.35 24.06
N LEU A 79 -11.68 7.03 24.14
CA LEU A 79 -11.47 6.27 25.37
C LEU A 79 -9.99 6.21 25.78
N ALA A 80 -9.09 6.19 24.80
CA ALA A 80 -7.64 6.24 25.02
C ALA A 80 -7.13 7.65 25.35
N PHE A 81 -8.01 8.67 25.37
CA PHE A 81 -7.65 10.04 25.65
C PHE A 81 -7.25 10.21 27.14
N ASP A 82 -5.94 10.17 27.39
CA ASP A 82 -5.39 10.48 28.73
C ASP A 82 -5.15 12.00 28.84
N TYR A 83 -5.97 12.65 29.66
CA TYR A 83 -5.89 14.10 29.93
C TYR A 83 -4.62 14.51 30.70
N LYS A 84 -3.79 13.59 31.13
CA LYS A 84 -2.54 13.91 31.81
C LYS A 84 -1.54 14.51 30.84
N GLU A 85 -1.11 15.73 31.08
CA GLU A 85 -0.19 16.56 30.28
C GLU A 85 1.19 15.91 29.96
N HIS A 86 1.45 14.70 30.43
CA HIS A 86 2.67 13.93 30.19
C HIS A 86 2.40 12.49 29.75
N GLY A 87 1.21 12.22 29.18
CA GLY A 87 0.79 10.88 28.78
C GLY A 87 1.63 10.29 27.63
N THR A 88 2.03 9.05 27.80
CA THR A 88 2.62 8.21 26.75
C THR A 88 1.67 8.18 25.57
N ILE A 89 2.19 8.42 24.36
CA ILE A 89 1.37 8.42 23.14
C ILE A 89 1.00 6.98 22.82
N SER A 90 -0.29 6.71 22.70
CA SER A 90 -0.82 5.39 22.36
C SER A 90 -1.91 5.53 21.28
N GLY A 91 -2.23 4.46 20.61
CA GLY A 91 -3.29 4.41 19.60
C GLY A 91 -3.10 3.27 18.62
N HIS A 92 -4.00 3.21 17.64
CA HIS A 92 -3.93 2.27 16.52
C HIS A 92 -3.87 3.05 15.22
N LEU A 93 -3.04 2.62 14.27
CA LEU A 93 -2.89 3.23 12.95
C LEU A 93 -3.04 2.17 11.86
N ASN A 94 -3.87 2.46 10.87
CA ASN A 94 -3.96 1.70 9.63
C ASN A 94 -3.05 2.36 8.60
N ILE A 95 -1.97 1.71 8.23
CA ILE A 95 -0.98 2.25 7.28
C ILE A 95 -1.06 1.51 5.96
N GLY A 96 -1.30 2.26 4.89
CA GLY A 96 -1.32 1.75 3.53
C GLY A 96 0.08 1.62 2.94
N LEU A 97 0.34 0.50 2.28
CA LEU A 97 1.58 0.27 1.54
C LEU A 97 1.25 -0.08 0.10
N SER A 98 1.65 0.75 -0.86
CA SER A 98 1.62 0.31 -2.24
C SER A 98 2.71 -0.72 -2.49
N ALA A 99 2.42 -1.76 -3.28
CA ALA A 99 3.35 -2.86 -3.52
C ALA A 99 4.69 -2.41 -4.13
N ALA A 100 4.69 -1.28 -4.83
CA ALA A 100 5.89 -0.72 -5.45
C ALA A 100 6.65 0.23 -4.54
N ALA A 101 6.03 0.84 -3.53
CA ALA A 101 6.65 1.89 -2.72
C ALA A 101 6.81 1.51 -1.24
N GLY A 102 5.90 0.68 -0.72
CA GLY A 102 5.74 0.54 0.72
C GLY A 102 6.73 -0.38 1.44
N PRO A 103 6.89 -1.66 1.01
CA PRO A 103 7.52 -2.66 1.89
C PRO A 103 8.95 -2.33 2.30
N ALA A 104 9.78 -1.87 1.39
CA ALA A 104 11.19 -1.57 1.69
C ALA A 104 11.32 -0.38 2.66
N LEU A 105 10.54 0.70 2.43
CA LEU A 105 10.54 1.88 3.28
C LEU A 105 10.00 1.58 4.67
N PHE A 106 8.85 0.92 4.72
CA PHE A 106 8.19 0.62 5.99
C PHE A 106 9.03 -0.33 6.84
N ALA A 107 9.61 -1.39 6.26
CA ALA A 107 10.51 -2.30 6.97
C ALA A 107 11.73 -1.58 7.57
N HIS A 108 12.20 -0.50 6.93
CA HIS A 108 13.32 0.28 7.44
C HIS A 108 12.97 1.19 8.62
N ILE A 109 11.76 1.77 8.62
CA ILE A 109 11.34 2.72 9.67
C ILE A 109 10.59 2.05 10.82
N SER A 110 9.85 0.96 10.58
CA SER A 110 8.94 0.38 11.57
C SER A 110 9.64 -0.05 12.87
N PRO A 111 10.84 -0.68 12.87
CA PRO A 111 11.51 -1.02 14.13
C PRO A 111 11.92 0.21 14.92
N LYS A 112 12.35 1.27 14.25
CA LYS A 112 12.77 2.53 14.87
C LYS A 112 11.54 3.26 15.45
N PHE A 113 10.42 3.27 14.71
CA PHE A 113 9.17 3.86 15.19
C PHE A 113 8.61 3.11 16.39
N SER A 114 8.51 1.78 16.32
CA SER A 114 8.00 0.96 17.43
C SER A 114 8.86 1.08 18.71
N ALA A 115 10.17 1.27 18.57
CA ALA A 115 11.05 1.53 19.71
C ALA A 115 10.79 2.91 20.34
N ALA A 116 10.48 3.93 19.52
CA ALA A 116 10.18 5.29 19.99
C ALA A 116 8.75 5.42 20.57
N TYR A 117 7.79 4.67 20.01
CA TYR A 117 6.37 4.74 20.36
C TYR A 117 5.76 3.34 20.58
N PRO A 118 6.17 2.64 21.66
CA PRO A 118 5.82 1.22 21.86
C PRO A 118 4.33 0.94 22.15
N LEU A 119 3.54 1.97 22.39
CA LEU A 119 2.08 1.86 22.63
C LEU A 119 1.24 2.27 21.41
N ILE A 120 1.88 2.47 20.25
CA ILE A 120 1.16 2.66 19.00
C ILE A 120 1.19 1.34 18.24
N ASP A 121 0.01 0.74 18.04
CA ASP A 121 -0.16 -0.44 17.20
C ASP A 121 -0.34 -0.01 15.73
N ILE A 122 0.26 -0.77 14.82
CA ILE A 122 0.14 -0.52 13.37
C ILE A 122 -0.42 -1.76 12.68
N SER A 123 -1.51 -1.57 11.94
CA SER A 123 -2.01 -2.52 10.95
C SER A 123 -1.60 -2.10 9.55
N LEU A 124 -1.14 -3.06 8.74
CA LEU A 124 -0.72 -2.81 7.37
C LEU A 124 -1.80 -3.24 6.37
N ILE A 125 -2.05 -2.40 5.39
CA ILE A 125 -2.98 -2.65 4.29
C ILE A 125 -2.21 -2.51 2.98
N GLU A 126 -1.94 -3.65 2.33
CA GLU A 126 -1.23 -3.68 1.05
C GLU A 126 -2.24 -3.71 -0.10
N LYS A 127 -2.21 -2.69 -0.95
CA LYS A 127 -3.06 -2.54 -2.14
C LYS A 127 -2.34 -1.75 -3.22
N ASP A 128 -2.98 -1.64 -4.39
CA ASP A 128 -2.57 -0.71 -5.44
C ASP A 128 -2.66 0.75 -4.97
N SER A 129 -1.77 1.61 -5.49
CA SER A 129 -1.72 3.04 -5.12
C SER A 129 -3.05 3.77 -5.34
N GLY A 130 -3.81 3.42 -6.37
CA GLY A 130 -5.11 4.01 -6.65
C GLY A 130 -6.15 3.68 -5.59
N ILE A 131 -6.21 2.39 -5.20
CA ILE A 131 -7.13 1.90 -4.16
C ILE A 131 -6.73 2.46 -2.79
N ILE A 132 -5.44 2.44 -2.46
CA ILE A 132 -4.92 3.00 -1.20
C ILE A 132 -5.28 4.46 -1.05
N LYS A 133 -5.10 5.26 -2.11
CA LYS A 133 -5.43 6.68 -2.15
C LYS A 133 -6.91 6.93 -1.83
N GLU A 134 -7.81 6.14 -2.44
CA GLU A 134 -9.23 6.21 -2.16
C GLU A 134 -9.54 5.85 -0.70
N GLN A 135 -8.90 4.83 -0.16
CA GLN A 135 -9.08 4.42 1.24
C GLN A 135 -8.56 5.46 2.23
N VAL A 136 -7.46 6.15 1.93
CA VAL A 136 -6.98 7.30 2.74
C VAL A 136 -8.00 8.44 2.69
N PHE A 137 -8.54 8.74 1.50
CA PHE A 137 -9.58 9.76 1.36
C PHE A 137 -10.83 9.42 2.19
N ASN A 138 -11.24 8.16 2.18
CA ASN A 138 -12.40 7.66 2.92
C ASN A 138 -12.10 7.36 4.40
N ARG A 139 -10.90 7.66 4.90
CA ARG A 139 -10.45 7.43 6.29
C ARG A 139 -10.40 5.96 6.72
N ASN A 140 -10.39 5.00 5.80
CA ASN A 140 -10.18 3.57 6.09
C ASN A 140 -8.69 3.27 6.34
N ILE A 141 -7.82 4.15 5.85
CA ILE A 141 -6.37 4.16 6.06
C ILE A 141 -6.00 5.56 6.57
N ASP A 142 -5.18 5.62 7.62
CA ASP A 142 -4.77 6.87 8.26
C ASP A 142 -3.68 7.60 7.46
N ALA A 143 -2.69 6.85 6.99
CA ALA A 143 -1.63 7.35 6.13
C ALA A 143 -1.11 6.24 5.22
N ALA A 144 -0.49 6.58 4.09
CA ALA A 144 0.00 5.58 3.15
C ALA A 144 1.27 6.00 2.43
N PHE A 145 2.14 5.01 2.15
CA PHE A 145 3.27 5.16 1.25
C PHE A 145 2.84 4.82 -0.17
N VAL A 146 2.94 5.79 -1.06
CA VAL A 146 2.53 5.68 -2.47
C VAL A 146 3.60 6.24 -3.40
N ASP A 147 3.61 5.79 -4.64
CA ASP A 147 4.38 6.46 -5.70
C ASP A 147 3.62 7.72 -6.14
N MET A 148 4.29 8.87 -6.11
CA MET A 148 3.71 10.18 -6.48
C MET A 148 3.18 10.24 -7.91
N TYR A 149 3.66 9.38 -8.79
CA TYR A 149 3.13 9.30 -10.16
C TYR A 149 1.62 9.04 -10.20
N TYR A 150 1.09 8.33 -9.21
CA TYR A 150 -0.35 8.04 -9.13
C TYR A 150 -1.17 9.17 -8.50
N LEU A 151 -0.53 10.26 -8.07
CA LEU A 151 -1.20 11.42 -7.51
C LEU A 151 -1.49 12.45 -8.61
N THR A 152 -2.76 12.81 -8.75
CA THR A 152 -3.21 13.88 -9.66
C THR A 152 -3.07 15.26 -9.00
N LYS A 153 -3.25 16.32 -9.78
CA LYS A 153 -3.32 17.69 -9.22
C LYS A 153 -4.47 17.87 -8.23
N GLU A 154 -5.57 17.16 -8.45
CA GLU A 154 -6.72 17.17 -7.53
C GLU A 154 -6.35 16.51 -6.21
N ASP A 155 -5.63 15.38 -6.25
CA ASP A 155 -5.16 14.69 -5.05
C ASP A 155 -4.28 15.58 -4.16
N MET A 156 -3.42 16.42 -4.76
CA MET A 156 -2.60 17.38 -4.03
C MET A 156 -3.42 18.42 -3.25
N SER A 157 -4.68 18.62 -3.61
CA SER A 157 -5.61 19.47 -2.85
C SER A 157 -6.28 18.75 -1.69
N LEU A 158 -6.40 17.42 -1.75
CA LEU A 158 -7.13 16.59 -0.80
C LEU A 158 -6.22 15.96 0.26
N PHE A 159 -4.93 15.77 -0.05
CA PHE A 159 -3.96 15.14 0.83
C PHE A 159 -2.87 16.10 1.27
N ASP A 160 -2.34 15.89 2.47
CA ASP A 160 -1.01 16.32 2.85
C ASP A 160 -0.03 15.29 2.31
N VAL A 161 0.97 15.75 1.54
CA VAL A 161 1.91 14.91 0.81
C VAL A 161 3.32 15.21 1.28
N TYR A 162 4.01 14.19 1.79
CA TYR A 162 5.39 14.28 2.28
C TYR A 162 6.27 13.41 1.38
N GLU A 163 7.12 14.04 0.57
CA GLU A 163 8.13 13.31 -0.22
C GLU A 163 9.17 12.70 0.71
N VAL A 164 9.30 11.40 0.71
CA VAL A 164 10.18 10.67 1.65
C VAL A 164 11.41 10.09 0.99
N ALA A 165 11.30 9.61 -0.25
CA ALA A 165 12.41 9.01 -0.96
C ALA A 165 12.26 9.14 -2.48
N GLU A 166 13.39 9.06 -3.19
CA GLU A 166 13.43 8.92 -4.65
C GLU A 166 14.10 7.60 -5.02
N SER A 167 13.68 6.99 -6.12
CA SER A 167 14.27 5.77 -6.66
C SER A 167 14.33 5.85 -8.18
N ASP A 168 15.43 5.36 -8.76
CA ASP A 168 15.51 5.16 -10.19
C ASP A 168 14.75 3.89 -10.59
N LEU A 169 14.11 3.90 -11.75
CA LEU A 169 13.70 2.68 -12.43
C LEU A 169 14.88 2.10 -13.17
N VAL A 170 15.03 0.78 -13.07
CA VAL A 170 16.08 0.02 -13.72
C VAL A 170 15.48 -1.12 -14.51
N ALA A 171 16.12 -1.45 -15.64
CA ALA A 171 15.85 -2.69 -16.36
C ALA A 171 16.61 -3.82 -15.66
N VAL A 172 15.89 -4.83 -15.18
CA VAL A 172 16.47 -6.02 -14.53
C VAL A 172 16.38 -7.21 -15.47
N MET A 173 17.50 -7.85 -15.68
CA MET A 173 17.63 -8.95 -16.63
C MET A 173 18.75 -9.91 -16.23
N SER A 174 18.79 -11.07 -16.87
CA SER A 174 19.90 -12.01 -16.78
C SER A 174 21.22 -11.37 -17.23
N MET A 175 22.33 -11.73 -16.60
CA MET A 175 23.68 -11.35 -17.05
C MET A 175 23.98 -11.81 -18.49
N GLU A 176 23.29 -12.83 -18.98
CA GLU A 176 23.44 -13.36 -20.34
C GLU A 176 22.72 -12.50 -21.38
N ASN A 177 21.77 -11.67 -20.97
CA ASN A 177 21.06 -10.79 -21.90
C ASN A 177 22.02 -9.76 -22.52
N PRO A 178 22.00 -9.54 -23.84
CA PRO A 178 22.91 -8.60 -24.51
C PRO A 178 22.84 -7.17 -23.96
N LEU A 179 21.68 -6.71 -23.48
CA LEU A 179 21.49 -5.37 -22.93
C LEU A 179 22.14 -5.20 -21.55
N SER A 180 22.46 -6.29 -20.86
CA SER A 180 23.15 -6.25 -19.55
C SER A 180 24.53 -5.60 -19.60
N LYS A 181 25.15 -5.57 -20.80
CA LYS A 181 26.49 -5.01 -21.04
C LYS A 181 26.50 -3.49 -21.21
N LYS A 182 25.33 -2.87 -21.36
CA LYS A 182 25.20 -1.42 -21.49
C LYS A 182 25.31 -0.75 -20.12
N ASP A 183 25.91 0.43 -20.08
CA ASP A 183 25.96 1.25 -18.85
C ASP A 183 24.63 1.92 -18.54
N GLN A 184 23.89 2.29 -19.57
CA GLN A 184 22.56 2.87 -19.50
C GLN A 184 21.73 2.41 -20.69
N LEU A 185 20.41 2.41 -20.51
CA LEU A 185 19.42 2.12 -21.55
C LEU A 185 18.56 3.34 -21.81
N SER A 186 18.09 3.47 -23.04
CA SER A 186 16.91 4.23 -23.38
C SER A 186 15.71 3.29 -23.53
N PHE A 187 14.48 3.81 -23.45
CA PHE A 187 13.30 2.99 -23.72
C PHE A 187 13.30 2.42 -25.13
N ASN A 188 13.96 3.09 -26.10
CA ASN A 188 14.13 2.58 -27.45
C ASN A 188 15.04 1.34 -27.53
N ASP A 189 15.95 1.16 -26.59
CA ASP A 189 16.80 -0.03 -26.52
C ASP A 189 16.03 -1.32 -26.19
N LEU A 190 14.79 -1.17 -25.69
CA LEU A 190 13.90 -2.29 -25.41
C LEU A 190 13.14 -2.77 -26.66
N ASP A 191 13.38 -2.18 -27.84
CA ASP A 191 12.69 -2.60 -29.06
C ASP A 191 12.93 -4.08 -29.37
N GLY A 192 11.83 -4.82 -29.59
CA GLY A 192 11.85 -6.26 -29.79
C GLY A 192 12.06 -7.11 -28.54
N SER A 193 12.24 -6.49 -27.37
CA SER A 193 12.45 -7.22 -26.10
C SER A 193 11.17 -7.86 -25.57
N GLU A 194 11.35 -8.99 -24.89
CA GLU A 194 10.32 -9.66 -24.09
C GLU A 194 10.30 -9.06 -22.70
N ILE A 195 9.14 -8.52 -22.28
CA ILE A 195 9.00 -7.81 -21.01
C ILE A 195 8.07 -8.58 -20.07
N ILE A 196 8.51 -8.71 -18.81
CA ILE A 196 7.73 -9.24 -17.69
C ILE A 196 7.26 -8.04 -16.88
N PHE A 197 5.94 -7.81 -16.82
CA PHE A 197 5.40 -6.67 -16.09
C PHE A 197 4.99 -7.01 -14.66
N PHE A 198 5.26 -6.07 -13.75
CA PHE A 198 4.57 -6.06 -12.47
C PHE A 198 3.14 -5.57 -12.68
N GLN A 199 2.16 -6.32 -12.17
CA GLN A 199 0.74 -5.98 -12.24
C GLN A 199 0.11 -6.23 -10.88
N SER A 200 -0.54 -5.23 -10.31
CA SER A 200 -1.34 -5.35 -9.09
C SER A 200 -2.78 -4.93 -9.40
N ASP A 201 -3.75 -5.72 -8.91
CA ASP A 201 -5.20 -5.46 -9.01
C ASP A 201 -5.71 -5.04 -10.41
N GLY A 202 -5.14 -5.64 -11.47
CA GLY A 202 -5.56 -5.39 -12.86
C GLY A 202 -4.94 -4.14 -13.51
N VAL A 203 -4.15 -3.38 -12.76
CA VAL A 203 -3.39 -2.25 -13.30
C VAL A 203 -1.97 -2.71 -13.56
N SER A 204 -1.59 -2.84 -14.83
CA SER A 204 -0.19 -2.99 -15.23
C SER A 204 0.60 -1.82 -14.64
N PHE A 205 1.90 -2.01 -14.41
CA PHE A 205 2.84 -0.94 -14.03
C PHE A 205 2.79 0.14 -15.12
N GLY A 206 1.74 0.96 -15.06
CA GLY A 206 1.27 1.87 -16.12
C GLY A 206 2.27 2.96 -16.48
N LEU A 207 3.27 3.15 -15.62
CA LEU A 207 4.34 4.12 -15.70
C LEU A 207 5.17 4.04 -16.98
N LEU A 208 5.32 2.82 -17.50
CA LEU A 208 6.12 2.57 -18.68
C LEU A 208 5.26 2.46 -19.92
N SER A 209 3.96 2.20 -19.75
CA SER A 209 3.09 2.06 -20.92
C SER A 209 3.02 3.35 -21.73
N ASP A 210 3.05 4.51 -21.10
CA ASP A 210 2.94 5.80 -21.81
C ASP A 210 4.31 6.25 -22.34
N ASP A 211 5.40 6.06 -21.60
CA ASP A 211 6.75 6.35 -22.06
C ASP A 211 7.21 5.37 -23.15
N ILE A 212 6.92 4.07 -22.97
CA ILE A 212 7.19 3.05 -23.99
C ILE A 212 6.24 3.20 -25.19
N LYS A 213 4.98 3.55 -25.00
CA LYS A 213 4.06 3.84 -26.12
C LYS A 213 4.47 5.08 -26.88
N SER A 214 5.05 6.08 -26.22
CA SER A 214 5.63 7.27 -26.85
C SER A 214 6.97 6.97 -27.51
N SER A 215 7.72 6.00 -27.01
CA SER A 215 8.86 5.40 -27.71
C SER A 215 8.34 4.58 -28.90
N LYS A 216 9.09 4.49 -29.96
CA LYS A 216 8.72 3.65 -31.14
C LYS A 216 8.95 2.16 -30.89
N SER A 217 9.25 1.75 -29.68
CA SER A 217 9.64 0.39 -29.32
C SER A 217 8.46 -0.58 -29.39
N LYS A 218 8.65 -1.68 -30.08
CA LYS A 218 7.72 -2.81 -30.14
C LYS A 218 8.13 -3.83 -29.08
N ILE A 219 7.68 -3.66 -27.86
CA ILE A 219 7.88 -4.63 -26.80
C ILE A 219 6.84 -5.76 -26.88
N LYS A 220 7.23 -6.96 -26.45
CA LYS A 220 6.33 -8.10 -26.30
C LYS A 220 6.15 -8.39 -24.82
N THR A 221 4.94 -8.20 -24.31
CA THR A 221 4.60 -8.66 -22.95
C THR A 221 4.50 -10.18 -22.96
N VAL A 222 5.39 -10.84 -22.22
CA VAL A 222 5.41 -12.31 -22.13
C VAL A 222 4.69 -12.81 -20.87
N MET A 223 4.71 -12.03 -19.79
CA MET A 223 4.03 -12.34 -18.54
C MET A 223 3.76 -11.09 -17.72
N SER A 224 2.79 -11.19 -16.81
CA SER A 224 2.59 -10.22 -15.73
C SER A 224 2.31 -10.94 -14.40
N SER A 225 2.78 -10.38 -13.29
CA SER A 225 2.59 -10.91 -11.94
C SER A 225 2.58 -9.78 -10.92
N SER A 226 1.89 -9.98 -9.80
CA SER A 226 1.95 -9.10 -8.63
C SER A 226 3.06 -9.48 -7.63
N GLN A 227 3.89 -10.46 -7.94
CA GLN A 227 4.94 -10.97 -7.07
C GLN A 227 6.33 -10.67 -7.62
N TRP A 228 7.05 -9.76 -7.02
CA TRP A 228 8.39 -9.38 -7.43
C TRP A 228 9.38 -10.55 -7.45
N HIS A 229 9.32 -11.47 -6.48
CA HIS A 229 10.19 -12.65 -6.46
C HIS A 229 10.03 -13.50 -7.73
N LEU A 230 8.78 -13.83 -8.10
CA LEU A 230 8.52 -14.60 -9.32
C LEU A 230 9.02 -13.87 -10.57
N ILE A 231 8.81 -12.55 -10.63
CA ILE A 231 9.27 -11.73 -11.77
C ILE A 231 10.79 -11.79 -11.88
N PHE A 232 11.51 -11.70 -10.76
CA PHE A 232 12.96 -11.74 -10.74
C PHE A 232 13.50 -13.14 -11.07
N ASP A 233 12.86 -14.20 -10.56
CA ASP A 233 13.22 -15.59 -10.92
C ASP A 233 13.09 -15.83 -12.44
N LEU A 234 12.02 -15.29 -13.05
CA LEU A 234 11.82 -15.37 -14.50
C LEU A 234 12.86 -14.55 -15.28
N ALA A 235 13.20 -13.36 -14.82
CA ALA A 235 14.24 -12.54 -15.42
C ALA A 235 15.62 -13.21 -15.30
N GLU A 236 15.91 -13.87 -14.18
CA GLU A 236 17.12 -14.67 -13.97
C GLU A 236 17.22 -15.85 -14.92
N ALA A 237 16.08 -16.48 -15.21
CA ALA A 237 15.97 -17.58 -16.18
C ALA A 237 16.03 -17.12 -17.66
N ASP A 238 16.32 -15.83 -17.89
CA ASP A 238 16.36 -15.19 -19.23
C ASP A 238 15.02 -15.30 -19.99
N TYR A 239 13.90 -15.36 -19.24
CA TYR A 239 12.56 -15.39 -19.83
C TYR A 239 12.09 -14.03 -20.34
N GLY A 240 12.73 -12.96 -19.89
CA GLY A 240 12.45 -11.59 -20.30
C GLY A 240 13.11 -10.57 -19.39
N ILE A 241 12.93 -9.30 -19.74
CA ILE A 241 13.40 -8.16 -18.96
C ILE A 241 12.26 -7.67 -18.09
N THR A 242 12.52 -7.30 -16.85
CA THR A 242 11.55 -6.54 -16.06
C THR A 242 12.07 -5.15 -15.76
N ILE A 243 11.15 -4.24 -15.42
CA ILE A 243 11.48 -2.89 -15.02
C ILE A 243 10.96 -2.70 -13.60
N ALA A 244 11.87 -2.36 -12.70
CA ALA A 244 11.60 -2.27 -11.28
C ALA A 244 12.25 -1.01 -10.68
N PRO A 245 11.70 -0.47 -9.58
CA PRO A 245 12.44 0.47 -8.75
C PRO A 245 13.72 -0.15 -8.24
N TYR A 246 14.82 0.62 -8.22
CA TYR A 246 16.14 0.10 -7.85
C TYR A 246 16.16 -0.51 -6.44
N TYR A 247 15.43 0.06 -5.48
CA TYR A 247 15.38 -0.49 -4.12
C TYR A 247 14.72 -1.89 -4.04
N ILE A 248 13.86 -2.26 -5.01
CA ILE A 248 13.34 -3.63 -5.12
C ILE A 248 14.44 -4.56 -5.60
N TYR A 249 15.17 -4.14 -6.65
CA TYR A 249 16.33 -4.89 -7.14
C TYR A 249 17.38 -5.08 -6.05
N ASP A 250 17.75 -4.03 -5.33
CA ASP A 250 18.74 -4.08 -4.24
C ASP A 250 18.40 -5.12 -3.18
N LYS A 251 17.10 -5.34 -2.91
CA LYS A 251 16.64 -6.32 -1.90
C LYS A 251 16.50 -7.75 -2.42
N LEU A 252 16.18 -7.92 -3.70
CA LEU A 252 15.78 -9.21 -4.28
C LEU A 252 16.75 -9.75 -5.32
N HIS A 253 17.80 -9.01 -5.67
CA HIS A 253 18.73 -9.46 -6.71
C HIS A 253 19.51 -10.70 -6.30
N SER A 254 19.84 -11.52 -7.30
CA SER A 254 20.80 -12.61 -7.21
C SER A 254 22.07 -12.24 -7.98
N SER A 255 23.15 -13.02 -7.80
CA SER A 255 24.40 -12.81 -8.53
C SER A 255 24.31 -13.01 -10.05
N ARG A 256 23.19 -13.55 -10.55
CA ARG A 256 22.93 -13.76 -11.99
C ARG A 256 22.04 -12.67 -12.61
N LEU A 257 21.54 -11.74 -11.82
CA LEU A 257 20.75 -10.60 -12.29
C LEU A 257 21.59 -9.33 -12.35
N VAL A 258 21.33 -8.54 -13.37
CA VAL A 258 21.92 -7.20 -13.55
C VAL A 258 20.81 -6.17 -13.67
N ALA A 259 21.01 -5.04 -12.99
CA ALA A 259 20.20 -3.85 -13.16
C ALA A 259 20.94 -2.85 -14.06
N VAL A 260 20.25 -2.35 -15.08
CA VAL A 260 20.77 -1.30 -15.97
C VAL A 260 19.85 -0.08 -15.86
N PRO A 261 20.36 1.11 -15.49
CA PRO A 261 19.54 2.31 -15.34
C PRO A 261 19.10 2.84 -16.69
N PHE A 262 17.98 3.56 -16.69
CA PHE A 262 17.53 4.33 -17.85
C PHE A 262 18.11 5.75 -17.81
N ASN A 263 18.33 6.34 -18.98
CA ASN A 263 18.82 7.70 -19.13
C ASN A 263 17.70 8.76 -19.26
N GLU A 264 16.43 8.34 -19.28
CA GLU A 264 15.30 9.25 -19.34
C GLU A 264 14.95 9.86 -17.98
N PRO A 265 14.62 11.17 -17.91
CA PRO A 265 14.18 11.82 -16.67
C PRO A 265 12.94 11.18 -16.05
N SER A 266 12.04 10.62 -16.89
CA SER A 266 10.84 9.92 -16.44
C SER A 266 11.12 8.59 -15.72
N SER A 267 12.36 8.10 -15.74
CA SER A 267 12.75 6.91 -14.99
C SER A 267 12.88 7.13 -13.47
N LYS A 268 12.82 8.37 -12.99
CA LYS A 268 12.83 8.66 -11.55
C LYS A 268 11.44 8.57 -10.96
N ARG A 269 11.37 7.97 -9.79
CA ARG A 269 10.13 7.82 -9.01
C ARG A 269 10.31 8.43 -7.64
N THR A 270 9.34 9.26 -7.25
CA THR A 270 9.28 9.84 -5.91
C THR A 270 8.24 9.08 -5.10
N ILE A 271 8.66 8.58 -3.94
CA ILE A 271 7.77 7.96 -2.99
C ILE A 271 7.33 9.00 -1.97
N ALA A 272 6.04 9.07 -1.74
CA ALA A 272 5.46 9.98 -0.77
C ALA A 272 4.69 9.22 0.31
N LEU A 273 4.70 9.78 1.50
CA LEU A 273 3.76 9.50 2.56
C LEU A 273 2.59 10.46 2.41
N ILE A 274 1.37 9.94 2.28
CA ILE A 274 0.16 10.75 2.16
C ILE A 274 -0.77 10.52 3.33
N THR A 275 -1.50 11.56 3.72
CA THR A 275 -2.64 11.49 4.63
C THR A 275 -3.71 12.47 4.16
N ARG A 276 -4.97 12.23 4.50
CA ARG A 276 -6.03 13.18 4.17
C ARG A 276 -5.79 14.51 4.90
N LYS A 277 -5.99 15.63 4.22
CA LYS A 277 -5.98 16.94 4.87
C LYS A 277 -7.04 17.02 5.94
N ASP A 278 -6.61 17.25 7.18
CA ASP A 278 -7.48 17.42 8.32
C ASP A 278 -6.79 18.33 9.36
N ASN A 279 -7.55 19.28 9.92
CA ASN A 279 -7.02 20.19 10.95
C ASN A 279 -6.86 19.50 12.32
N ASN A 280 -7.50 18.35 12.53
CA ASN A 280 -7.55 17.62 13.79
C ASN A 280 -7.10 16.17 13.65
N LEU A 281 -5.86 15.95 13.22
CA LEU A 281 -5.29 14.60 13.18
C LEU A 281 -5.10 14.02 14.59
N PRO A 282 -5.39 12.71 14.79
CA PRO A 282 -5.06 12.00 16.03
C PRO A 282 -3.59 12.13 16.39
N ARG A 283 -3.28 12.16 17.70
CA ARG A 283 -1.89 12.35 18.16
C ARG A 283 -0.94 11.24 17.68
N ALA A 284 -1.39 10.00 17.67
CA ALA A 284 -0.64 8.87 17.13
C ALA A 284 -0.28 9.08 15.66
N LEU A 285 -1.23 9.55 14.84
CA LEU A 285 -1.00 9.85 13.43
C LEU A 285 -0.02 11.02 13.25
N LYS A 286 -0.16 12.09 14.03
CA LYS A 286 0.78 13.23 13.96
C LYS A 286 2.22 12.80 14.19
N VAL A 287 2.48 12.03 15.25
CA VAL A 287 3.85 11.57 15.53
C VAL A 287 4.35 10.57 14.51
N PHE A 288 3.47 9.75 13.93
CA PHE A 288 3.83 8.86 12.83
C PHE A 288 4.23 9.63 11.58
N LEU A 289 3.45 10.66 11.19
CA LEU A 289 3.75 11.50 10.04
C LEU A 289 5.06 12.28 10.24
N GLU A 290 5.24 12.91 11.41
CA GLU A 290 6.46 13.65 11.75
C GLU A 290 7.70 12.73 11.73
N PHE A 291 7.59 11.56 12.34
CA PHE A 291 8.66 10.57 12.33
C PHE A 291 8.96 10.07 10.91
N SER A 292 7.93 9.62 10.20
CA SER A 292 8.08 8.95 8.90
C SER A 292 8.34 9.91 7.73
N SER A 293 8.10 11.22 7.87
CA SER A 293 8.47 12.22 6.85
C SER A 293 9.91 12.71 6.98
N ASN A 294 10.64 12.31 8.02
CA ASN A 294 12.03 12.70 8.21
C ASN A 294 12.95 11.97 7.21
N LYS A 295 13.38 12.68 6.16
CA LYS A 295 14.25 12.16 5.09
C LYS A 295 15.57 11.56 5.59
N GLU A 296 16.07 12.00 6.76
CA GLU A 296 17.29 11.46 7.35
C GLU A 296 17.18 9.96 7.67
N LEU A 297 15.96 9.47 7.96
CA LEU A 297 15.73 8.05 8.24
C LEU A 297 15.99 7.15 7.03
N TYR A 298 15.96 7.72 5.83
CA TYR A 298 16.09 6.97 4.58
C TYR A 298 17.45 7.11 3.90
N LYS A 299 18.40 7.82 4.52
CA LYS A 299 19.73 8.07 3.93
C LYS A 299 20.53 6.80 3.63
N ASP A 300 20.34 5.77 4.45
CA ASP A 300 21.06 4.51 4.30
C ASP A 300 20.41 3.58 3.26
N LEU A 301 19.28 3.97 2.69
CA LEU A 301 18.64 3.22 1.63
C LEU A 301 19.23 3.66 0.29
N ILE A 302 19.79 2.71 -0.45
CA ILE A 302 20.35 2.97 -1.77
C ILE A 302 19.20 2.94 -2.78
N TYR A 303 18.88 4.09 -3.36
CA TYR A 303 17.81 4.22 -4.34
C TYR A 303 18.29 4.53 -5.75
N HIS A 304 19.60 4.81 -5.90
CA HIS A 304 20.24 5.18 -7.15
C HIS A 304 21.40 4.23 -7.47
N LEU A 305 21.38 3.68 -8.67
CA LEU A 305 22.49 2.90 -9.16
C LEU A 305 23.66 3.82 -9.48
N LYS A 306 24.77 3.68 -8.74
CA LYS A 306 26.01 4.33 -9.13
C LYS A 306 26.61 3.59 -10.33
N VAL A 307 26.90 4.30 -11.40
CA VAL A 307 27.51 3.72 -12.64
C VAL A 307 28.85 3.02 -12.34
N SER A 308 29.48 3.29 -11.21
CA SER A 308 30.73 2.66 -10.76
C SER A 308 30.56 1.31 -10.05
N ASP A 309 29.35 0.91 -9.66
CA ASP A 309 29.16 -0.31 -8.83
C ASP A 309 29.17 -1.61 -9.66
N LYS A 310 29.40 -1.52 -10.99
CA LYS A 310 29.52 -2.71 -11.86
C LYS A 310 30.87 -3.44 -11.73
N THR A 311 31.88 -2.86 -11.06
CA THR A 311 33.25 -3.39 -11.03
C THR A 311 33.59 -4.23 -9.80
N ASP A 312 32.75 -4.25 -8.75
CA ASP A 312 33.10 -4.91 -7.48
C ASP A 312 32.50 -6.33 -7.31
N ASN A 313 31.83 -6.86 -8.33
CA ASN A 313 31.21 -8.20 -8.30
C ASN A 313 31.76 -9.14 -9.41
N ILE A 314 33.07 -9.15 -9.66
CA ILE A 314 33.75 -10.18 -10.46
C ILE A 314 34.72 -10.97 -9.58
#